data_d9f7dc00688007367b5242a6c75aa98a
#
_entry.id   d9f7dc00688007367b5242a6c75aa98a
#
_cell.length_a   1.000
_cell.length_b   1.000
_cell.length_c   1.000
_cell.angle_alpha   90.00
_cell.angle_beta   90.00
_cell.angle_gamma   90.00
#
_symmetry.space_group_name_H-M   'P 1'
#
loop_
_entity.id
_entity.type
_entity.pdbx_description
1 polymer ?
#
loop_
_entity_poly.entity_id
_entity_poly.type
_entity_poly.pdbx_seq_one_letter_code
_entity_poly.pdbx_strand_id
1 'polypeptide(L)'
;MQLNVINSRFIELIAGPDRDAWALAGDQLYLDLDLSVDALPAGSRLAIGDRAVIEVTDQPHTGCAKFAARFGRDAHKVVWTEEGRRLRLRGLNARVLVGATIGTGDTVRQLPIHQVGD
;
A
#
# COMPACT_ATOMS: atom_id res chain seq x y z
N MET A 1 -9.72 2.42 -12.16
CA MET A 1 -8.95 1.23 -11.79
C MET A 1 -8.54 1.30 -10.34
N GLN A 2 -8.73 0.23 -9.63
CA GLN A 2 -8.31 0.12 -8.22
C GLN A 2 -6.98 -0.61 -8.11
N LEU A 3 -6.19 -0.20 -7.12
CA LEU A 3 -4.89 -0.78 -6.83
C LEU A 3 -4.83 -1.20 -5.37
N ASN A 4 -4.11 -2.29 -5.13
CA ASN A 4 -3.73 -2.69 -3.78
C ASN A 4 -2.27 -2.27 -3.55
N VAL A 5 -2.04 -1.57 -2.46
CA VAL A 5 -0.74 -0.97 -2.12
C VAL A 5 -0.31 -1.48 -0.76
N ILE A 6 0.93 -1.93 -0.64
CA ILE A 6 1.48 -2.40 0.62
C ILE A 6 2.84 -1.73 0.89
N ASN A 7 3.17 -1.57 2.17
CA ASN A 7 4.45 -1.02 2.59
C ASN A 7 5.56 -2.02 2.28
N SER A 8 6.57 -1.59 1.53
CA SER A 8 7.67 -2.47 1.11
C SER A 8 8.52 -2.95 2.29
N ARG A 9 8.64 -2.14 3.35
CA ARG A 9 9.42 -2.55 4.53
C ARG A 9 8.72 -3.64 5.30
N PHE A 10 7.38 -3.59 5.40
CA PHE A 10 6.64 -4.64 6.09
C PHE A 10 6.69 -5.96 5.31
N ILE A 11 6.48 -5.91 3.99
CA ILE A 11 6.52 -7.15 3.21
C ILE A 11 7.92 -7.75 3.21
N GLU A 12 8.97 -6.94 3.22
CA GLU A 12 10.34 -7.43 3.36
C GLU A 12 10.54 -8.13 4.71
N LEU A 13 9.96 -7.59 5.78
CA LEU A 13 10.07 -8.17 7.11
C LEU A 13 9.48 -9.57 7.18
N ILE A 14 8.34 -9.81 6.53
CA ILE A 14 7.64 -11.11 6.60
C ILE A 14 8.03 -12.07 5.49
N ALA A 15 8.49 -11.58 4.35
CA ALA A 15 8.80 -12.40 3.17
C ALA A 15 10.29 -12.39 2.82
N GLY A 16 11.11 -11.59 3.53
CA GLY A 16 12.54 -11.45 3.24
C GLY A 16 12.80 -10.51 2.07
N PRO A 17 14.06 -10.40 1.65
CA PRO A 17 14.46 -9.43 0.63
C PRO A 17 14.14 -9.85 -0.81
N ASP A 18 13.70 -11.09 -1.02
CA ASP A 18 13.40 -11.61 -2.36
C ASP A 18 12.04 -11.06 -2.84
N ARG A 19 12.08 -10.20 -3.84
CA ARG A 19 10.86 -9.57 -4.39
C ARG A 19 9.90 -10.57 -5.02
N ASP A 20 10.39 -11.71 -5.49
CA ASP A 20 9.50 -12.75 -6.00
C ASP A 20 8.60 -13.29 -4.89
N ALA A 21 9.13 -13.36 -3.66
CA ALA A 21 8.33 -13.76 -2.50
C ALA A 21 7.28 -12.71 -2.15
N TRP A 22 7.55 -11.43 -2.41
CA TRP A 22 6.58 -10.35 -2.15
C TRP A 22 5.31 -10.50 -3.01
N ALA A 23 5.47 -10.99 -4.21
CA ALA A 23 4.33 -11.18 -5.13
C ALA A 23 3.26 -12.09 -4.55
N LEU A 24 3.61 -12.94 -3.58
CA LEU A 24 2.64 -13.80 -2.90
C LEU A 24 1.58 -13.01 -2.12
N ALA A 25 1.84 -11.75 -1.79
CA ALA A 25 0.85 -10.89 -1.14
C ALA A 25 -0.29 -10.48 -2.09
N GLY A 26 -0.02 -10.49 -3.39
CA GLY A 26 -1.03 -10.16 -4.40
C GLY A 26 -1.27 -8.67 -4.59
N ASP A 27 -0.43 -7.82 -4.01
CA ASP A 27 -0.53 -6.38 -4.19
C ASP A 27 0.14 -5.93 -5.49
N GLN A 28 -0.32 -4.83 -6.05
CA GLN A 28 0.23 -4.29 -7.29
C GLN A 28 1.38 -3.31 -7.05
N LEU A 29 1.36 -2.58 -5.93
CA LEU A 29 2.40 -1.61 -5.63
C LEU A 29 3.01 -1.87 -4.26
N TYR A 30 4.33 -1.77 -4.20
CA TYR A 30 5.12 -1.92 -2.98
C TYR A 30 5.86 -0.61 -2.76
N LEU A 31 5.42 0.18 -1.78
CA LEU A 31 5.93 1.53 -1.56
C LEU A 31 6.72 1.63 -0.25
N ASP A 32 7.88 2.27 -0.32
CA ASP A 32 8.64 2.63 0.87
C ASP A 32 8.12 3.97 1.39
N LEU A 33 6.96 3.91 2.03
CA LEU A 33 6.26 5.10 2.49
C LEU A 33 5.39 4.70 3.69
N ASP A 34 5.20 5.62 4.62
CA ASP A 34 4.27 5.42 5.73
C ASP A 34 2.83 5.43 5.20
N LEU A 35 2.18 4.27 5.23
CA LEU A 35 0.82 4.07 4.74
C LEU A 35 -0.22 4.14 5.85
N SER A 36 0.16 4.54 7.06
CA SER A 36 -0.77 4.58 8.20
C SER A 36 -1.97 5.47 7.94
N VAL A 37 -3.04 5.22 8.69
CA VAL A 37 -4.25 6.04 8.63
C VAL A 37 -3.93 7.51 8.97
N ASP A 38 -2.98 7.72 9.89
CA ASP A 38 -2.58 9.07 10.30
C ASP A 38 -1.82 9.81 9.21
N ALA A 39 -0.92 9.11 8.50
CA ALA A 39 -0.11 9.72 7.44
C ALA A 39 -0.89 9.90 6.14
N LEU A 40 -1.74 8.92 5.81
CA LEU A 40 -2.48 8.88 4.54
C LEU A 40 -3.97 8.63 4.79
N PRO A 41 -4.71 9.58 5.36
CA PRO A 41 -6.15 9.40 5.48
C PRO A 41 -6.79 9.22 4.11
N ALA A 42 -7.99 8.63 4.08
CA ALA A 42 -8.74 8.47 2.85
C ALA A 42 -8.88 9.80 2.11
N GLY A 43 -8.69 9.79 0.81
CA GLY A 43 -8.66 11.00 0.00
C GLY A 43 -7.27 11.58 -0.23
N SER A 44 -6.24 11.06 0.47
CA SER A 44 -4.86 11.45 0.21
C SER A 44 -4.45 11.07 -1.20
N ARG A 45 -3.64 11.91 -1.83
CA ARG A 45 -3.15 11.66 -3.19
C ARG A 45 -1.65 11.49 -3.19
N LEU A 46 -1.18 10.54 -3.98
CA LEU A 46 0.24 10.26 -4.16
C LEU A 46 0.61 10.43 -5.62
N ALA A 47 1.69 11.17 -5.85
CA ALA A 47 2.31 11.26 -7.18
C ALA A 47 3.40 10.19 -7.27
N ILE A 48 3.36 9.38 -8.31
CA ILE A 48 4.33 8.30 -8.55
C ILE A 48 5.03 8.58 -9.86
N GLY A 49 6.37 8.72 -9.79
CA GLY A 49 7.14 9.12 -10.96
C GLY A 49 6.78 10.51 -11.41
N ASP A 50 6.78 10.74 -12.72
CA ASP A 50 6.58 12.07 -13.28
C ASP A 50 5.12 12.45 -13.47
N ARG A 51 4.22 11.47 -13.64
CA ARG A 51 2.87 11.78 -14.11
C ARG A 51 1.76 11.04 -13.37
N ALA A 52 1.99 9.83 -12.89
CA ALA A 52 0.93 9.03 -12.30
C ALA A 52 0.47 9.64 -10.98
N VAL A 53 -0.85 9.63 -10.75
CA VAL A 53 -1.45 10.07 -9.48
C VAL A 53 -2.49 9.04 -9.06
N ILE A 54 -2.39 8.62 -7.80
CA ILE A 54 -3.37 7.73 -7.19
C ILE A 54 -3.98 8.40 -5.97
N GLU A 55 -5.19 7.98 -5.60
CA GLU A 55 -5.89 8.49 -4.43
C GLU A 55 -6.25 7.34 -3.50
N VAL A 56 -5.91 7.51 -2.22
CA VAL A 56 -6.25 6.51 -1.20
C VAL A 56 -7.76 6.49 -1.00
N THR A 57 -8.36 5.30 -1.08
CA THR A 57 -9.81 5.13 -0.83
C THR A 57 -10.04 4.74 0.62
N ASP A 58 -11.28 4.90 1.08
CA ASP A 58 -11.67 4.50 2.42
C ASP A 58 -12.03 3.02 2.52
N GLN A 59 -11.98 2.29 1.42
CA GLN A 59 -12.28 0.88 1.39
C GLN A 59 -11.15 0.10 2.07
N PRO A 60 -11.44 -0.66 3.15
CA PRO A 60 -10.39 -1.39 3.85
C PRO A 60 -9.84 -2.54 2.99
N HIS A 61 -8.52 -2.71 3.03
CA HIS A 61 -7.88 -3.88 2.44
C HIS A 61 -7.78 -4.95 3.51
N THR A 62 -8.65 -5.94 3.42
CA THR A 62 -8.73 -6.98 4.44
C THR A 62 -7.75 -8.11 4.11
N GLY A 63 -7.04 -8.61 5.14
CA GLY A 63 -6.25 -9.82 5.03
C GLY A 63 -7.18 -11.01 4.80
N CYS A 64 -6.71 -12.02 4.12
CA CYS A 64 -7.52 -13.17 3.77
C CYS A 64 -6.81 -14.47 4.09
N ALA A 65 -7.52 -15.59 3.95
CA ALA A 65 -6.94 -16.90 4.18
C ALA A 65 -5.70 -17.16 3.32
N LYS A 66 -5.66 -16.61 2.11
CA LYS A 66 -4.49 -16.74 1.23
C LYS A 66 -3.25 -16.06 1.83
N PHE A 67 -3.44 -14.90 2.46
CA PHE A 67 -2.33 -14.21 3.12
C PHE A 67 -1.78 -15.06 4.27
N ALA A 68 -2.67 -15.59 5.11
CA ALA A 68 -2.26 -16.46 6.22
C ALA A 68 -1.56 -17.72 5.72
N ALA A 69 -2.05 -18.33 4.64
CA ALA A 69 -1.46 -19.52 4.07
C ALA A 69 -0.06 -19.28 3.50
N ARG A 70 0.18 -18.08 2.95
CA ARG A 70 1.45 -17.74 2.29
C ARG A 70 2.50 -17.22 3.25
N PHE A 71 2.11 -16.44 4.26
CA PHE A 71 3.05 -15.77 5.17
C PHE A 71 2.95 -16.24 6.61
N GLY A 72 2.01 -17.13 6.92
CA GLY A 72 1.87 -17.72 8.23
C GLY A 72 0.85 -17.02 9.11
N ARG A 73 0.45 -17.72 10.17
CA ARG A 73 -0.56 -17.27 11.09
C ARG A 73 -0.13 -16.01 11.85
N ASP A 74 1.15 -15.95 12.23
CA ASP A 74 1.65 -14.83 13.02
C ASP A 74 1.63 -13.53 12.21
N ALA A 75 2.04 -13.58 10.94
CA ALA A 75 1.97 -12.41 10.06
C ALA A 75 0.52 -11.96 9.88
N HIS A 76 -0.41 -12.90 9.71
CA HIS A 76 -1.83 -12.60 9.59
C HIS A 76 -2.36 -11.93 10.87
N LYS A 77 -1.98 -12.43 12.04
CA LYS A 77 -2.37 -11.84 13.31
C LYS A 77 -1.89 -10.39 13.45
N VAL A 78 -0.63 -10.13 13.08
CA VAL A 78 -0.04 -8.81 13.21
C VAL A 78 -0.82 -7.77 12.41
N VAL A 79 -1.23 -8.10 11.18
CA VAL A 79 -1.97 -7.13 10.34
C VAL A 79 -3.36 -6.83 10.91
N TRP A 80 -3.91 -7.74 11.73
CA TRP A 80 -5.24 -7.59 12.30
C TRP A 80 -5.26 -7.01 13.72
N THR A 81 -4.10 -6.75 14.31
CA THR A 81 -4.06 -6.02 15.59
C THR A 81 -4.54 -4.59 15.36
N GLU A 82 -4.91 -3.91 16.45
CA GLU A 82 -5.27 -2.50 16.37
C GLU A 82 -4.16 -1.67 15.75
N GLU A 83 -2.92 -1.90 16.19
CA GLU A 83 -1.76 -1.22 15.65
C GLU A 83 -1.52 -1.57 14.18
N GLY A 84 -1.65 -2.85 13.82
CA GLY A 84 -1.50 -3.31 12.44
C GLY A 84 -2.50 -2.67 11.50
N ARG A 85 -3.73 -2.48 11.96
CA ARG A 85 -4.77 -1.81 11.16
C ARG A 85 -4.50 -0.31 11.05
N ARG A 86 -4.05 0.32 12.13
CA ARG A 86 -3.68 1.74 12.11
C ARG A 86 -2.53 2.01 11.15
N LEU A 87 -1.53 1.14 11.15
CA LEU A 87 -0.38 1.24 10.27
C LEU A 87 -0.67 0.73 8.86
N ARG A 88 -1.83 0.14 8.63
CA ARG A 88 -2.22 -0.48 7.37
C ARG A 88 -1.18 -1.49 6.88
N LEU A 89 -0.74 -2.36 7.77
CA LEU A 89 0.31 -3.34 7.43
C LEU A 89 -0.10 -4.29 6.32
N ARG A 90 -1.39 -4.67 6.25
CA ARG A 90 -1.87 -5.50 5.13
C ARG A 90 -1.92 -4.70 3.82
N GLY A 91 -1.94 -3.39 3.89
CA GLY A 91 -1.99 -2.53 2.73
C GLY A 91 -3.24 -1.65 2.70
N LEU A 92 -3.36 -0.91 1.64
CA LEU A 92 -4.52 -0.04 1.40
C LEU A 92 -5.00 -0.20 -0.04
N ASN A 93 -6.21 0.29 -0.29
CA ASN A 93 -6.75 0.41 -1.63
C ASN A 93 -6.60 1.84 -2.11
N ALA A 94 -6.29 1.99 -3.39
CA ALA A 94 -6.20 3.28 -4.04
C ALA A 94 -6.83 3.20 -5.42
N ARG A 95 -7.20 4.36 -5.97
CA ARG A 95 -7.69 4.43 -7.35
C ARG A 95 -6.77 5.30 -8.18
N VAL A 96 -6.68 4.99 -9.46
CA VAL A 96 -5.84 5.76 -10.38
C VAL A 96 -6.63 7.00 -10.82
N LEU A 97 -6.07 8.18 -10.57
CA LEU A 97 -6.63 9.44 -11.05
C LEU A 97 -5.98 9.86 -12.37
N VAL A 98 -4.67 9.71 -12.47
CA VAL A 98 -3.91 9.98 -13.69
C VAL A 98 -3.06 8.78 -14.00
N GLY A 99 -3.31 8.10 -15.10
CA GLY A 99 -2.55 6.93 -15.52
C GLY A 99 -1.24 7.31 -16.17
N ALA A 100 -0.22 6.49 -15.93
CA ALA A 100 1.08 6.63 -16.58
C ALA A 100 1.87 5.33 -16.37
N THR A 101 2.91 5.16 -17.17
CA THR A 101 3.84 4.05 -16.94
C THR A 101 4.72 4.37 -15.74
N ILE A 102 4.78 3.45 -14.80
CA ILE A 102 5.64 3.56 -13.61
C ILE A 102 6.53 2.33 -13.53
N GLY A 103 7.67 2.48 -12.86
CA GLY A 103 8.61 1.39 -12.70
C GLY A 103 9.28 1.40 -11.33
N THR A 104 9.93 0.29 -11.02
CA THR A 104 10.71 0.16 -9.81
C THR A 104 11.75 1.27 -9.74
N GLY A 105 11.84 1.91 -8.58
CA GLY A 105 12.77 3.04 -8.38
C GLY A 105 12.13 4.40 -8.60
N ASP A 106 10.91 4.47 -9.13
CA ASP A 106 10.21 5.74 -9.27
C ASP A 106 9.95 6.36 -7.90
N THR A 107 10.04 7.68 -7.84
CA THR A 107 9.76 8.40 -6.59
C THR A 107 8.27 8.41 -6.31
N VAL A 108 7.93 8.40 -5.01
CA VAL A 108 6.56 8.54 -4.53
C VAL A 108 6.53 9.71 -3.56
N ARG A 109 5.57 10.61 -3.74
CA ARG A 109 5.39 11.74 -2.82
C ARG A 109 3.93 12.02 -2.60
N GLN A 110 3.60 12.41 -1.38
CA GLN A 110 2.25 12.81 -1.04
C GLN A 110 2.00 14.25 -1.52
N LEU A 111 0.86 14.44 -2.18
CA LEU A 111 0.46 15.77 -2.62
C LEU A 111 -0.25 16.50 -1.49
N PRO A 112 -0.06 17.84 -1.37
CA PRO A 112 -0.79 18.61 -0.38
C PRO A 112 -2.30 18.52 -0.59
N ILE A 113 -3.05 18.39 0.52
CA ILE A 113 -4.51 18.24 0.46
C ILE A 113 -5.20 19.42 -0.21
N HIS A 114 -4.73 20.63 0.03
CA HIS A 114 -5.36 21.82 -0.54
C HIS A 114 -5.23 21.91 -2.06
N GLN A 115 -4.36 21.10 -2.67
CA GLN A 115 -4.25 21.03 -4.13
C GLN A 115 -5.30 20.09 -4.73
N VAL A 116 -6.01 19.34 -3.91
CA VAL A 116 -6.97 18.34 -4.35
C VAL A 116 -8.21 19.00 -4.96
N GLY A 117 -8.59 20.17 -4.47
CA GLY A 117 -9.78 20.87 -4.92
C GLY A 117 -9.56 21.86 -6.06
N ASP A 118 -8.35 22.00 -6.51
CA ASP A 118 -8.01 23.00 -7.54
C ASP A 118 -8.40 22.57 -8.95
#